data_890f9f5018839ec01bbc603c3de7fa26
#
_entry.id   890f9f5018839ec01bbc603c3de7fa26
#
_cell.length_a   1.000
_cell.length_b   1.000
_cell.length_c   1.000
_cell.angle_alpha   90.00
_cell.angle_beta   90.00
_cell.angle_gamma   90.00
#
_symmetry.space_group_name_H-M   'P 1'
#
loop_
_entity.id
_entity.type
_entity.pdbx_description
1 polymer ?
#
loop_
_entity_poly.entity_id
_entity_poly.type
_entity_poly.pdbx_seq_one_letter_code
_entity_poly.pdbx_strand_id
1 'polypeptide(L)'
;FSCVVLHELGHALMARRFGVSTRQILLLPIGGMAEFDRIPQSSRSEIMIALAGPLVNGVLVILLFLVGVRFPAGWDALVFPLTLAEFGRHLLAMNIAMGLFNLLPIFPMDGGRVFRAILSMQCDHFKATQVAAGLGKILAVGGILMMFFAFPTPHLMGAALFGFIFMAGEMEVRALRQQEIIEQQWQDTIERYYRQTEDAVRRKNEESALEDSSN
;
A
#
# COMPACT_ATOMS: atom_id res chain seq x y z
N PHE A 1 -15.04 6.34 -11.81
CA PHE A 1 -14.42 5.00 -11.98
C PHE A 1 -13.18 5.07 -12.87
N SER A 2 -13.23 5.63 -14.08
CA SER A 2 -12.07 5.67 -15.01
C SER A 2 -10.82 6.27 -14.40
N CYS A 3 -10.93 7.32 -13.58
CA CYS A 3 -9.78 7.92 -12.90
C CYS A 3 -9.15 7.01 -11.85
N VAL A 4 -9.97 6.22 -11.15
CA VAL A 4 -9.49 5.21 -10.21
C VAL A 4 -8.71 4.12 -10.96
N VAL A 5 -9.27 3.63 -12.08
CA VAL A 5 -8.58 2.62 -12.92
C VAL A 5 -7.25 3.14 -13.45
N LEU A 6 -7.21 4.39 -13.91
CA LEU A 6 -5.97 5.02 -14.40
C LEU A 6 -4.94 5.20 -13.29
N HIS A 7 -5.37 5.56 -12.09
CA HIS A 7 -4.53 5.64 -10.91
C HIS A 7 -3.89 4.28 -10.58
N GLU A 8 -4.70 3.21 -10.48
CA GLU A 8 -4.21 1.85 -10.25
C GLU A 8 -3.30 1.35 -11.37
N LEU A 9 -3.63 1.70 -12.62
CA LEU A 9 -2.79 1.39 -13.76
C LEU A 9 -1.42 2.08 -13.66
N GLY A 10 -1.35 3.29 -13.10
CA GLY A 10 -0.11 3.98 -12.79
C GLY A 10 0.79 3.15 -11.89
N HIS A 11 0.25 2.64 -10.78
CA HIS A 11 0.97 1.74 -9.87
C HIS A 11 1.43 0.46 -10.57
N ALA A 12 0.53 -0.20 -11.31
CA ALA A 12 0.82 -1.46 -11.99
C ALA A 12 1.92 -1.31 -13.07
N LEU A 13 1.88 -0.24 -13.87
CA LEU A 13 2.91 0.03 -14.88
C LEU A 13 4.28 0.32 -14.26
N MET A 14 4.30 1.07 -13.16
CA MET A 14 5.55 1.33 -12.44
C MET A 14 6.07 0.06 -11.77
N ALA A 15 5.23 -0.75 -11.14
CA ALA A 15 5.59 -2.03 -10.55
C ALA A 15 6.24 -2.96 -11.59
N ARG A 16 5.61 -3.07 -12.77
CA ARG A 16 6.15 -3.86 -13.89
C ARG A 16 7.54 -3.40 -14.32
N ARG A 17 7.82 -2.09 -14.29
CA ARG A 17 9.14 -1.53 -14.62
C ARG A 17 10.23 -1.97 -13.62
N PHE A 18 9.83 -2.25 -12.37
CA PHE A 18 10.72 -2.80 -11.33
C PHE A 18 10.69 -4.32 -11.23
N GLY A 19 10.10 -5.02 -12.22
CA GLY A 19 10.04 -6.48 -12.24
C GLY A 19 9.06 -7.08 -11.23
N VAL A 20 8.13 -6.27 -10.70
CA VAL A 20 7.06 -6.70 -9.80
C VAL A 20 5.81 -6.95 -10.64
N SER A 21 5.37 -8.22 -10.69
CA SER A 21 4.14 -8.58 -11.40
C SER A 21 2.91 -8.22 -10.58
N THR A 22 1.91 -7.66 -11.25
CA THR A 22 0.58 -7.41 -10.67
C THR A 22 -0.30 -8.62 -11.00
N ARG A 23 -0.80 -9.32 -9.98
CA ARG A 23 -1.69 -10.47 -10.15
C ARG A 23 -3.03 -10.06 -10.69
N GLN A 24 -3.64 -9.08 -10.02
CA GLN A 24 -4.96 -8.57 -10.38
C GLN A 24 -5.13 -7.14 -9.86
N ILE A 25 -6.00 -6.41 -10.52
CA ILE A 25 -6.47 -5.11 -10.05
C ILE A 25 -7.92 -5.33 -9.62
N LEU A 26 -8.16 -5.26 -8.31
CA LEU A 26 -9.49 -5.36 -7.73
C LEU A 26 -10.09 -3.95 -7.67
N LEU A 27 -11.23 -3.77 -8.31
CA LEU A 27 -12.00 -2.53 -8.22
C LEU A 27 -13.11 -2.73 -7.18
N LEU A 28 -12.94 -2.11 -6.04
CA LEU A 28 -13.93 -2.11 -4.96
C LEU A 28 -14.76 -0.82 -5.04
N PRO A 29 -15.98 -0.81 -4.49
CA PRO A 29 -16.79 0.42 -4.42
C PRO A 29 -16.12 1.57 -3.66
N ILE A 30 -15.14 1.26 -2.80
CA ILE A 30 -14.42 2.21 -1.94
C ILE A 30 -13.06 2.63 -2.57
N GLY A 31 -12.64 2.00 -3.69
CA GLY A 31 -11.35 2.29 -4.35
C GLY A 31 -10.83 1.11 -5.16
N GLY A 32 -9.65 1.28 -5.78
CA GLY A 32 -8.91 0.21 -6.42
C GLY A 32 -7.88 -0.41 -5.45
N MET A 33 -7.54 -1.66 -5.67
CA MET A 33 -6.43 -2.32 -5.00
C MET A 33 -5.68 -3.20 -6.01
N ALA A 34 -4.43 -2.87 -6.26
CA ALA A 34 -3.53 -3.71 -7.04
C ALA A 34 -2.87 -4.73 -6.13
N GLU A 35 -3.07 -6.01 -6.41
CA GLU A 35 -2.40 -7.10 -5.71
C GLU A 35 -1.08 -7.43 -6.41
N PHE A 36 0.03 -7.23 -5.69
CA PHE A 36 1.37 -7.53 -6.19
C PHE A 36 1.82 -8.92 -5.75
N ASP A 37 2.54 -9.63 -6.63
CA ASP A 37 3.10 -10.96 -6.32
C ASP A 37 4.18 -10.91 -5.23
N ARG A 38 4.89 -9.78 -5.12
CA ARG A 38 5.98 -9.57 -4.16
C ARG A 38 6.03 -8.12 -3.70
N ILE A 39 6.48 -7.91 -2.48
CA ILE A 39 6.82 -6.57 -1.99
C ILE A 39 8.07 -6.08 -2.75
N PRO A 40 8.10 -4.80 -3.18
CA PRO A 40 9.28 -4.24 -3.82
C PRO A 40 10.53 -4.41 -2.95
N GLN A 41 11.63 -4.92 -3.53
CA GLN A 41 12.84 -5.27 -2.78
C GLN A 41 13.64 -4.04 -2.27
N SER A 42 13.33 -2.83 -2.76
CA SER A 42 14.01 -1.62 -2.33
C SER A 42 13.02 -0.52 -1.95
N SER A 43 13.35 0.26 -0.93
CA SER A 43 12.57 1.43 -0.52
C SER A 43 12.37 2.44 -1.65
N ARG A 44 13.35 2.58 -2.55
CA ARG A 44 13.23 3.46 -3.72
C ARG A 44 12.17 2.98 -4.71
N SER A 45 12.15 1.68 -5.02
CA SER A 45 11.13 1.12 -5.90
C SER A 45 9.74 1.23 -5.27
N GLU A 46 9.62 1.03 -3.97
CA GLU A 46 8.35 1.20 -3.25
C GLU A 46 7.84 2.64 -3.34
N ILE A 47 8.69 3.64 -3.12
CA ILE A 47 8.34 5.07 -3.26
C ILE A 47 7.86 5.37 -4.69
N MET A 48 8.61 4.93 -5.71
CA MET A 48 8.27 5.23 -7.10
C MET A 48 6.96 4.55 -7.51
N ILE A 49 6.73 3.33 -7.06
CA ILE A 49 5.46 2.62 -7.30
C ILE A 49 4.32 3.35 -6.61
N ALA A 50 4.47 3.70 -5.32
CA ALA A 50 3.43 4.37 -4.56
C ALA A 50 3.09 5.78 -5.09
N LEU A 51 4.06 6.52 -5.60
CA LEU A 51 3.82 7.85 -6.18
C LEU A 51 3.22 7.80 -7.60
N ALA A 52 3.30 6.67 -8.29
CA ALA A 52 2.86 6.55 -9.68
C ALA A 52 1.34 6.77 -9.85
N GLY A 53 0.52 6.31 -8.92
CA GLY A 53 -0.93 6.55 -8.92
C GLY A 53 -1.29 8.04 -8.77
N PRO A 54 -0.87 8.70 -7.69
CA PRO A 54 -1.05 10.15 -7.51
C PRO A 54 -0.50 10.98 -8.67
N LEU A 55 0.63 10.56 -9.28
CA LEU A 55 1.20 11.20 -10.45
C LEU A 55 0.24 11.16 -11.66
N VAL A 56 -0.43 10.04 -11.91
CA VAL A 56 -1.46 9.94 -12.96
C VAL A 56 -2.59 10.93 -12.70
N ASN A 57 -3.07 11.06 -11.47
CA ASN A 57 -4.09 12.06 -11.13
C ASN A 57 -3.58 13.48 -11.41
N GLY A 58 -2.33 13.78 -11.06
CA GLY A 58 -1.70 15.07 -11.37
C GLY A 58 -1.65 15.36 -12.87
N VAL A 59 -1.28 14.37 -13.69
CA VAL A 59 -1.29 14.49 -15.16
C VAL A 59 -2.70 14.76 -15.67
N LEU A 60 -3.71 14.05 -15.17
CA LEU A 60 -5.11 14.27 -15.56
C LEU A 60 -5.58 15.68 -15.18
N VAL A 61 -5.20 16.19 -14.02
CA VAL A 61 -5.47 17.57 -13.58
C VAL A 61 -4.87 18.56 -14.57
N ILE A 62 -3.59 18.40 -14.92
CA ILE A 62 -2.91 19.28 -15.88
C ILE A 62 -3.60 19.25 -17.24
N LEU A 63 -3.95 18.08 -17.76
CA LEU A 63 -4.64 17.94 -19.04
C LEU A 63 -6.00 18.64 -19.02
N LEU A 64 -6.77 18.51 -17.94
CA LEU A 64 -8.06 19.19 -17.80
C LEU A 64 -7.89 20.70 -17.77
N PHE A 65 -6.87 21.24 -17.11
CA PHE A 65 -6.55 22.67 -17.13
C PHE A 65 -6.17 23.16 -18.53
N LEU A 66 -5.38 22.38 -19.28
CA LEU A 66 -4.96 22.74 -20.65
C LEU A 66 -6.14 22.81 -21.63
N VAL A 67 -7.16 21.96 -21.46
CA VAL A 67 -8.40 22.02 -22.27
C VAL A 67 -9.41 23.06 -21.74
N GLY A 68 -9.02 23.92 -20.81
CA GLY A 68 -9.80 25.07 -20.34
C GLY A 68 -10.75 24.80 -19.18
N VAL A 69 -10.73 23.60 -18.58
CA VAL A 69 -11.49 23.31 -17.35
C VAL A 69 -10.93 24.14 -16.21
N ARG A 70 -11.80 24.84 -15.47
CA ARG A 70 -11.42 25.64 -14.30
C ARG A 70 -12.02 25.05 -13.03
N PHE A 71 -11.41 25.39 -11.91
CA PHE A 71 -11.88 24.94 -10.61
C PHE A 71 -13.32 25.41 -10.36
N PRO A 72 -14.21 24.58 -9.80
CA PRO A 72 -15.55 25.02 -9.44
C PRO A 72 -15.48 26.12 -8.39
N ALA A 73 -16.29 27.17 -8.57
CA ALA A 73 -16.43 28.22 -7.55
C ALA A 73 -17.46 27.76 -6.52
N GLY A 74 -17.01 27.56 -5.26
CA GLY A 74 -17.88 27.19 -4.15
C GLY A 74 -18.31 25.70 -4.11
N TRP A 75 -19.48 25.44 -3.52
CA TRP A 75 -20.03 24.11 -3.26
C TRP A 75 -20.65 23.42 -4.49
N ASP A 76 -20.60 24.05 -5.66
CA ASP A 76 -21.15 23.50 -6.92
C ASP A 76 -20.53 22.15 -7.31
N ALA A 77 -19.38 21.81 -6.73
CA ALA A 77 -18.72 20.52 -6.94
C ALA A 77 -19.50 19.32 -6.34
N LEU A 78 -20.50 19.56 -5.50
CA LEU A 78 -21.34 18.53 -4.88
C LEU A 78 -22.67 18.32 -5.59
N VAL A 79 -22.98 19.15 -6.59
CA VAL A 79 -24.21 19.05 -7.39
C VAL A 79 -23.97 18.11 -8.57
N PHE A 80 -24.98 17.32 -8.92
CA PHE A 80 -24.87 16.37 -10.04
C PHE A 80 -24.64 17.14 -11.37
N PRO A 81 -23.60 16.81 -12.16
CA PRO A 81 -23.28 17.57 -13.37
C PRO A 81 -24.32 17.34 -14.47
N LEU A 82 -24.95 18.42 -14.92
CA LEU A 82 -25.93 18.41 -16.00
C LEU A 82 -25.32 18.78 -17.35
N THR A 83 -24.15 19.44 -17.36
CA THR A 83 -23.45 19.87 -18.54
C THR A 83 -22.07 19.24 -18.67
N LEU A 84 -21.50 19.19 -19.87
CA LEU A 84 -20.15 18.71 -20.12
C LEU A 84 -19.09 19.56 -19.37
N ALA A 85 -19.32 20.87 -19.25
CA ALA A 85 -18.43 21.75 -18.51
C ALA A 85 -18.44 21.47 -17.00
N GLU A 86 -19.60 21.19 -16.43
CA GLU A 86 -19.75 20.79 -15.02
C GLU A 86 -19.12 19.41 -14.78
N PHE A 87 -19.32 18.47 -15.69
CA PHE A 87 -18.67 17.17 -15.63
C PHE A 87 -17.14 17.30 -15.61
N GLY A 88 -16.57 18.15 -16.49
CA GLY A 88 -15.13 18.43 -16.48
C GLY A 88 -14.64 19.01 -15.14
N ARG A 89 -15.41 19.94 -14.54
CA ARG A 89 -15.09 20.51 -13.22
C ARG A 89 -15.13 19.48 -12.08
N HIS A 90 -16.12 18.58 -12.09
CA HIS A 90 -16.20 17.47 -11.15
C HIS A 90 -15.02 16.51 -11.31
N LEU A 91 -14.68 16.19 -12.57
CA LEU A 91 -13.53 15.34 -12.87
C LEU A 91 -12.22 15.94 -12.35
N LEU A 92 -12.05 17.26 -12.53
CA LEU A 92 -10.91 18.02 -12.00
C LEU A 92 -10.84 17.93 -10.47
N ALA A 93 -11.95 18.27 -9.79
CA ALA A 93 -12.03 18.27 -8.33
C ALA A 93 -11.77 16.86 -7.76
N MET A 94 -12.35 15.82 -8.36
CA MET A 94 -12.16 14.43 -7.94
C MET A 94 -10.72 13.96 -8.10
N ASN A 95 -10.04 14.30 -9.20
CA ASN A 95 -8.64 13.92 -9.38
C ASN A 95 -7.72 14.63 -8.39
N ILE A 96 -7.96 15.92 -8.10
CA ILE A 96 -7.21 16.64 -7.08
C ILE A 96 -7.46 16.01 -5.70
N ALA A 97 -8.72 15.81 -5.32
CA ALA A 97 -9.06 15.21 -4.03
C ALA A 97 -8.45 13.82 -3.88
N MET A 98 -8.58 12.96 -4.92
CA MET A 98 -8.02 11.61 -4.92
C MET A 98 -6.50 11.62 -4.80
N GLY A 99 -5.81 12.47 -5.57
CA GLY A 99 -4.36 12.59 -5.51
C GLY A 99 -3.86 13.08 -4.14
N LEU A 100 -4.48 14.15 -3.58
CA LEU A 100 -4.12 14.69 -2.27
C LEU A 100 -4.42 13.69 -1.14
N PHE A 101 -5.59 13.03 -1.19
CA PHE A 101 -5.97 12.05 -0.18
C PHE A 101 -5.02 10.86 -0.17
N ASN A 102 -4.65 10.35 -1.35
CA ASN A 102 -3.68 9.26 -1.44
C ASN A 102 -2.24 9.66 -1.07
N LEU A 103 -1.91 10.95 -1.02
CA LEU A 103 -0.60 11.41 -0.52
C LEU A 103 -0.54 11.57 1.01
N LEU A 104 -1.64 11.38 1.73
CA LEU A 104 -1.63 11.40 3.20
C LEU A 104 -0.68 10.31 3.74
N PRO A 105 0.21 10.61 4.70
CA PRO A 105 1.23 9.68 5.19
C PRO A 105 0.64 8.65 6.18
N ILE A 106 -0.50 8.07 5.83
CA ILE A 106 -1.24 7.09 6.65
C ILE A 106 -1.74 5.92 5.79
N PHE A 107 -1.74 4.70 6.35
CA PHE A 107 -2.39 3.57 5.71
C PHE A 107 -3.93 3.72 5.74
N PRO A 108 -4.63 3.27 4.68
CA PRO A 108 -4.18 2.48 3.52
C PRO A 108 -3.71 3.29 2.31
N MET A 109 -3.46 4.59 2.46
CA MET A 109 -3.12 5.49 1.36
C MET A 109 -1.68 5.25 0.85
N ASP A 110 -1.42 5.66 -0.41
CA ASP A 110 -0.08 5.57 -1.02
C ASP A 110 0.97 6.35 -0.26
N GLY A 111 0.60 7.52 0.30
CA GLY A 111 1.46 8.31 1.17
C GLY A 111 1.92 7.57 2.42
N GLY A 112 1.12 6.65 2.95
CA GLY A 112 1.52 5.74 4.03
C GLY A 112 2.62 4.79 3.60
N ARG A 113 2.55 4.24 2.37
CA ARG A 113 3.58 3.40 1.77
C ARG A 113 4.86 4.20 1.49
N VAL A 114 4.75 5.42 0.97
CA VAL A 114 5.88 6.34 0.80
C VAL A 114 6.54 6.63 2.15
N PHE A 115 5.76 6.94 3.17
CA PHE A 115 6.26 7.24 4.51
C PHE A 115 6.98 6.03 5.13
N ARG A 116 6.38 4.83 5.03
CA ARG A 116 7.03 3.58 5.43
C ARG A 116 8.37 3.38 4.71
N ALA A 117 8.38 3.54 3.39
CA ALA A 117 9.58 3.33 2.58
C ALA A 117 10.70 4.32 2.92
N ILE A 118 10.37 5.57 3.25
CA ILE A 118 11.35 6.56 3.73
C ILE A 118 11.91 6.14 5.08
N LEU A 119 11.07 5.71 6.02
CA LEU A 119 11.50 5.24 7.34
C LEU A 119 12.35 3.97 7.22
N SER A 120 12.02 3.05 6.30
CA SER A 120 12.77 1.81 6.10
C SER A 120 14.17 2.01 5.50
N MET A 121 14.51 3.22 5.06
CA MET A 121 15.89 3.58 4.72
C MET A 121 16.79 3.75 5.96
N GLN A 122 16.20 3.96 7.14
CA GLN A 122 16.93 4.24 8.39
C GLN A 122 16.69 3.18 9.47
N CYS A 123 15.61 2.41 9.36
CA CYS A 123 15.26 1.36 10.31
C CYS A 123 14.71 0.13 9.58
N ASP A 124 14.53 -0.95 10.33
CA ASP A 124 13.95 -2.18 9.84
C ASP A 124 12.52 -1.97 9.28
N HIS A 125 12.19 -2.71 8.21
CA HIS A 125 10.93 -2.56 7.47
C HIS A 125 9.69 -2.78 8.36
N PHE A 126 9.76 -3.73 9.29
CA PHE A 126 8.68 -3.99 10.24
C PHE A 126 8.46 -2.81 11.20
N LYS A 127 9.55 -2.26 11.76
CA LYS A 127 9.48 -1.06 12.62
C LYS A 127 8.95 0.15 11.86
N ALA A 128 9.40 0.36 10.62
CA ALA A 128 8.89 1.43 9.75
C ALA A 128 7.37 1.32 9.55
N THR A 129 6.87 0.11 9.31
CA THR A 129 5.43 -0.13 9.16
C THR A 129 4.66 0.10 10.47
N GLN A 130 5.20 -0.33 11.62
CA GLN A 130 4.57 -0.08 12.91
C GLN A 130 4.44 1.43 13.19
N VAL A 131 5.47 2.21 12.89
CA VAL A 131 5.44 3.68 13.07
C VAL A 131 4.42 4.32 12.12
N ALA A 132 4.42 3.96 10.84
CA ALA A 132 3.48 4.51 9.87
C ALA A 132 2.02 4.15 10.21
N ALA A 133 1.76 2.89 10.58
CA ALA A 133 0.44 2.46 11.02
C ALA A 133 0.02 3.10 12.36
N GLY A 134 0.97 3.27 13.29
CA GLY A 134 0.76 3.95 14.55
C GLY A 134 0.30 5.39 14.37
N LEU A 135 0.96 6.15 13.49
CA LEU A 135 0.55 7.50 13.11
C LEU A 135 -0.87 7.51 12.53
N GLY A 136 -1.16 6.60 11.60
CA GLY A 136 -2.49 6.46 11.02
C GLY A 136 -3.58 6.19 12.06
N LYS A 137 -3.31 5.33 13.05
CA LYS A 137 -4.24 5.04 14.15
C LYS A 137 -4.50 6.25 15.04
N ILE A 138 -3.46 7.01 15.39
CA ILE A 138 -3.59 8.23 16.20
C ILE A 138 -4.47 9.25 15.46
N LEU A 139 -4.21 9.48 14.16
CA LEU A 139 -5.01 10.38 13.34
C LEU A 139 -6.44 9.88 13.15
N ALA A 140 -6.63 8.57 13.01
CA ALA A 140 -7.96 7.98 12.90
C ALA A 140 -8.78 8.15 14.18
N VAL A 141 -8.21 7.91 15.36
CA VAL A 141 -8.87 8.13 16.64
C VAL A 141 -9.21 9.61 16.83
N GLY A 142 -8.27 10.50 16.54
CA GLY A 142 -8.52 11.97 16.56
C GLY A 142 -9.65 12.38 15.61
N GLY A 143 -9.67 11.82 14.39
CA GLY A 143 -10.72 12.06 13.41
C GLY A 143 -12.10 11.55 13.86
N ILE A 144 -12.17 10.37 14.48
CA ILE A 144 -13.43 9.85 15.07
C ILE A 144 -13.92 10.81 16.15
N LEU A 145 -13.06 11.20 17.10
CA LEU A 145 -13.43 12.13 18.16
C LEU A 145 -13.89 13.48 17.59
N MET A 146 -13.19 14.00 16.56
CA MET A 146 -13.60 15.22 15.89
C MET A 146 -14.99 15.09 15.25
N MET A 147 -15.31 13.95 14.60
CA MET A 147 -16.63 13.73 13.98
C MET A 147 -17.77 13.67 15.01
N PHE A 148 -17.47 13.27 16.24
CA PHE A 148 -18.49 13.19 17.31
C PHE A 148 -18.63 14.50 18.10
N PHE A 149 -17.54 15.23 18.33
CA PHE A 149 -17.54 16.36 19.28
C PHE A 149 -17.41 17.74 18.63
N ALA A 150 -16.87 17.85 17.41
CA ALA A 150 -16.66 19.16 16.76
C ALA A 150 -17.90 19.65 15.97
N PHE A 151 -18.87 18.78 15.72
CA PHE A 151 -20.06 19.13 14.95
C PHE A 151 -21.32 19.03 15.82
N PRO A 152 -22.36 19.89 15.55
CA PRO A 152 -23.61 19.88 16.30
C PRO A 152 -24.37 18.52 16.23
N THR A 153 -24.17 17.77 15.14
CA THR A 153 -24.71 16.43 14.95
C THR A 153 -23.56 15.46 14.61
N PRO A 154 -23.52 14.27 15.21
CA PRO A 154 -22.46 13.30 14.93
C PRO A 154 -22.45 12.88 13.45
N HIS A 155 -21.29 13.02 12.80
CA HIS A 155 -21.12 12.61 11.42
C HIS A 155 -20.67 11.14 11.33
N LEU A 156 -21.64 10.21 11.41
CA LEU A 156 -21.39 8.76 11.42
C LEU A 156 -20.61 8.26 10.21
N MET A 157 -20.87 8.82 9.01
CA MET A 157 -20.15 8.45 7.80
C MET A 157 -18.67 8.85 7.89
N GLY A 158 -18.37 10.04 8.41
CA GLY A 158 -16.99 10.47 8.67
C GLY A 158 -16.30 9.61 9.73
N ALA A 159 -17.00 9.29 10.81
CA ALA A 159 -16.48 8.39 11.85
C ALA A 159 -16.20 6.98 11.28
N ALA A 160 -17.07 6.44 10.43
CA ALA A 160 -16.88 5.17 9.76
C ALA A 160 -15.64 5.17 8.84
N LEU A 161 -15.37 6.27 8.11
CA LEU A 161 -14.17 6.44 7.30
C LEU A 161 -12.90 6.36 8.16
N PHE A 162 -12.86 7.07 9.28
CA PHE A 162 -11.71 7.01 10.19
C PHE A 162 -11.58 5.65 10.87
N GLY A 163 -12.69 4.97 11.18
CA GLY A 163 -12.70 3.59 11.65
C GLY A 163 -12.10 2.63 10.62
N PHE A 164 -12.41 2.82 9.34
CA PHE A 164 -11.81 2.06 8.25
C PHE A 164 -10.30 2.30 8.15
N ILE A 165 -9.84 3.56 8.25
CA ILE A 165 -8.41 3.90 8.26
C ILE A 165 -7.68 3.20 9.41
N PHE A 166 -8.27 3.23 10.62
CA PHE A 166 -7.72 2.53 11.79
C PHE A 166 -7.57 1.02 11.53
N MET A 167 -8.62 0.40 11.01
CA MET A 167 -8.66 -1.03 10.74
C MET A 167 -7.66 -1.43 9.63
N ALA A 168 -7.56 -0.63 8.57
CA ALA A 168 -6.62 -0.87 7.49
C ALA A 168 -5.16 -0.80 7.96
N GLY A 169 -4.81 0.17 8.81
CA GLY A 169 -3.49 0.24 9.42
C GLY A 169 -3.16 -0.99 10.29
N GLU A 170 -4.14 -1.54 11.01
CA GLU A 170 -3.96 -2.77 11.78
C GLU A 170 -3.77 -3.99 10.86
N MET A 171 -4.53 -4.07 9.78
CA MET A 171 -4.42 -5.18 8.82
C MET A 171 -3.04 -5.20 8.14
N GLU A 172 -2.47 -4.04 7.79
CA GLU A 172 -1.13 -3.94 7.20
C GLU A 172 -0.05 -4.47 8.15
N VAL A 173 -0.09 -4.08 9.43
CA VAL A 173 0.86 -4.59 10.45
C VAL A 173 0.73 -6.09 10.63
N ARG A 174 -0.52 -6.62 10.67
CA ARG A 174 -0.76 -8.06 10.81
C ARG A 174 -0.28 -8.84 9.59
N ALA A 175 -0.50 -8.33 8.39
CA ALA A 175 -0.06 -8.96 7.14
C ALA A 175 1.46 -9.11 7.10
N LEU A 176 2.20 -8.06 7.45
CA LEU A 176 3.66 -8.12 7.53
C LEU A 176 4.16 -9.07 8.60
N ARG A 177 3.56 -9.05 9.79
CA ARG A 177 3.92 -10.00 10.86
C ARG A 177 3.74 -11.46 10.41
N GLN A 178 2.67 -11.75 9.69
CA GLN A 178 2.45 -13.10 9.15
C GLN A 178 3.51 -13.47 8.11
N GLN A 179 3.92 -12.53 7.25
CA GLN A 179 4.99 -12.77 6.27
C GLN A 179 6.33 -13.06 6.96
N GLU A 180 6.69 -12.31 8.00
CA GLU A 180 7.91 -12.56 8.78
C GLU A 180 7.90 -13.95 9.45
N ILE A 181 6.76 -14.34 10.04
CA ILE A 181 6.62 -15.67 10.66
C ILE A 181 6.80 -16.78 9.62
N ILE A 182 6.17 -16.63 8.45
CA ILE A 182 6.31 -17.61 7.36
C ILE A 182 7.76 -17.69 6.89
N GLU A 183 8.42 -16.56 6.68
CA GLU A 183 9.82 -16.51 6.25
C GLU A 183 10.74 -17.18 7.28
N GLN A 184 10.57 -16.90 8.57
CA GLN A 184 11.33 -17.55 9.64
C GLN A 184 11.12 -19.07 9.65
N GLN A 185 9.86 -19.54 9.51
CA GLN A 185 9.56 -20.95 9.44
C GLN A 185 10.24 -21.64 8.24
N TRP A 186 10.29 -20.95 7.09
CA TRP A 186 10.99 -21.45 5.90
C TRP A 186 12.49 -21.56 6.14
N GLN A 187 13.11 -20.54 6.71
CA GLN A 187 14.54 -20.54 7.05
C GLN A 187 14.89 -21.66 8.03
N ASP A 188 14.11 -21.83 9.10
CA ASP A 188 14.28 -22.92 10.07
C ASP A 188 14.11 -24.31 9.43
N THR A 189 13.22 -24.43 8.45
CA THR A 189 12.99 -25.70 7.74
C THR A 189 14.15 -26.03 6.82
N ILE A 190 14.65 -25.04 6.08
CA ILE A 190 15.80 -25.16 5.21
C ILE A 190 17.05 -25.54 6.04
N GLU A 191 17.29 -24.87 7.15
CA GLU A 191 18.43 -25.15 8.02
C GLU A 191 18.39 -26.57 8.59
N ARG A 192 17.20 -27.01 9.04
CA ARG A 192 17.00 -28.41 9.50
C ARG A 192 17.29 -29.41 8.40
N TYR A 193 16.85 -29.15 7.17
CA TYR A 193 17.10 -30.02 6.03
C TYR A 193 18.60 -30.13 5.72
N TYR A 194 19.33 -29.01 5.72
CA TYR A 194 20.78 -29.01 5.51
C TYR A 194 21.52 -29.79 6.61
N ARG A 195 21.20 -29.57 7.89
CA ARG A 195 21.80 -30.31 9.00
C ARG A 195 21.57 -31.82 8.89
N GLN A 196 20.34 -32.22 8.56
CA GLN A 196 20.02 -33.66 8.37
C GLN A 196 20.83 -34.28 7.22
N THR A 197 21.01 -33.54 6.13
CA THR A 197 21.79 -33.99 4.97
C THR A 197 23.26 -34.12 5.31
N GLU A 198 23.83 -33.15 6.01
CA GLU A 198 25.21 -33.19 6.47
C GLU A 198 25.47 -34.36 7.43
N ASP A 199 24.57 -34.59 8.37
CA ASP A 199 24.66 -35.71 9.31
C ASP A 199 24.54 -37.06 8.61
N ALA A 200 23.71 -37.16 7.58
CA ALA A 200 23.59 -38.38 6.76
C ALA A 200 24.86 -38.66 5.95
N VAL A 201 25.45 -37.63 5.34
CA VAL A 201 26.73 -37.76 4.61
C VAL A 201 27.86 -38.13 5.54
N ARG A 202 27.94 -37.49 6.71
CA ARG A 202 28.94 -37.78 7.72
C ARG A 202 28.86 -39.25 8.18
N ARG A 203 27.67 -39.77 8.53
CA ARG A 203 27.45 -41.17 8.91
C ARG A 203 27.92 -42.15 7.82
N LYS A 204 27.54 -41.86 6.56
CA LYS A 204 27.96 -42.68 5.43
C LYS A 204 29.48 -42.72 5.26
N ASN A 205 30.17 -41.61 5.44
CA ASN A 205 31.63 -41.53 5.36
C ASN A 205 32.30 -42.30 6.54
N GLU A 206 31.74 -42.22 7.75
CA GLU A 206 32.21 -42.96 8.92
C GLU A 206 32.03 -44.49 8.74
N GLU A 207 30.89 -44.93 8.19
CA GLU A 207 30.64 -46.33 7.84
C GLU A 207 31.65 -46.88 6.79
N SER A 208 31.86 -46.08 5.71
CA SER A 208 32.84 -46.47 4.69
C SER A 208 34.28 -46.58 5.22
N ALA A 209 34.67 -45.68 6.12
CA ALA A 209 36.00 -45.70 6.74
C ALA A 209 36.18 -46.91 7.68
N LEU A 210 35.12 -47.37 8.35
CA LEU A 210 35.16 -48.57 9.18
C LEU A 210 35.24 -49.84 8.34
N GLU A 211 34.57 -49.92 7.19
CA GLU A 211 34.65 -51.03 6.26
C GLU A 211 36.07 -51.19 5.66
N ASP A 212 36.70 -50.06 5.27
CA ASP A 212 38.07 -50.04 4.72
C ASP A 212 39.12 -50.40 5.80
N SER A 213 38.88 -50.19 7.08
CA SER A 213 39.79 -50.53 8.18
C SER A 213 39.70 -51.99 8.63
N SER A 214 38.65 -52.72 8.21
CA SER A 214 38.38 -54.12 8.55
C SER A 214 38.85 -55.16 7.51
N ASN A 215 39.31 -54.68 6.35
CA ASN A 215 39.92 -55.50 5.28
C ASN A 215 41.43 -55.34 5.29
#